data_d868b9fd82b97e9584610ed532f07c00
#
_entry.id   d868b9fd82b97e9584610ed532f07c00
#
_cell.length_a   1.000
_cell.length_b   1.000
_cell.length_c   1.000
_cell.angle_alpha   90.00
_cell.angle_beta   90.00
_cell.angle_gamma   90.00
#
_symmetry.space_group_name_H-M   'P 1'
#
loop_
_entity.id
_entity.type
_entity.pdbx_description
1 polymer ?
#
loop_
_entity_poly.entity_id
_entity_poly.type
_entity_poly.pdbx_seq_one_letter_code
_entity_poly.pdbx_strand_id
1 'polypeptide(L)'
;LTRGAFMTSYRTFGKSVPRRDGIDKVTGRAKYTADITLPGMLWGKSLRSPYSHARILSIDTTAAENVPGVYAVLTGNDVRGILYGRRLRDVPVLAWDHVRFVGERVAAVAAENEDIAQAALDLIKIEYEELPSLLDPLEAMKTEAPLIHPDMLNYVGFPETPERPSNVFVQDIYGKGD
;
A
#
# COMPACT_ATOMS: atom_id res chain seq x y z
N LEU A 1 -22.10 -22.83 51.99
CA LEU A 1 -22.26 -23.54 50.70
C LEU A 1 -21.10 -23.17 49.76
N THR A 2 -20.02 -23.95 49.85
CA THR A 2 -18.85 -23.87 49.02
C THR A 2 -19.22 -24.42 47.64
N ARG A 3 -19.32 -23.55 46.61
CA ARG A 3 -19.38 -23.96 45.20
C ARG A 3 -18.05 -24.56 44.84
N GLY A 4 -17.98 -25.90 44.77
CA GLY A 4 -16.83 -26.60 44.19
C GLY A 4 -16.64 -26.15 42.74
N ALA A 5 -15.52 -25.52 42.46
CA ALA A 5 -15.13 -25.21 41.10
C ALA A 5 -14.84 -26.54 40.36
N PHE A 6 -15.74 -26.94 39.48
CA PHE A 6 -15.46 -28.00 38.52
C PHE A 6 -14.32 -27.49 37.63
N MET A 7 -13.09 -27.91 37.92
CA MET A 7 -11.97 -27.73 37.01
C MET A 7 -12.20 -28.65 35.81
N THR A 8 -12.85 -28.13 34.80
CA THR A 8 -12.94 -28.81 33.48
C THR A 8 -11.53 -28.91 32.91
N SER A 9 -10.99 -30.11 32.86
CA SER A 9 -9.69 -30.36 32.23
C SER A 9 -9.86 -30.23 30.70
N TYR A 10 -9.45 -29.11 30.16
CA TYR A 10 -9.46 -28.92 28.71
C TYR A 10 -8.34 -29.69 28.04
N ARG A 11 -8.59 -30.20 26.83
CA ARG A 11 -7.64 -30.99 26.05
C ARG A 11 -6.45 -30.15 25.55
N THR A 12 -6.66 -28.89 25.28
CA THR A 12 -5.65 -27.94 24.74
C THR A 12 -5.51 -26.67 25.56
N PHE A 13 -6.57 -26.22 26.23
CA PHE A 13 -6.54 -25.01 27.04
C PHE A 13 -5.60 -25.17 28.24
N GLY A 14 -4.72 -24.17 28.49
CA GLY A 14 -3.76 -24.19 29.59
C GLY A 14 -2.61 -25.19 29.43
N LYS A 15 -2.42 -25.77 28.24
CA LYS A 15 -1.31 -26.67 27.92
C LYS A 15 -0.40 -26.06 26.88
N SER A 16 0.90 -26.28 27.02
CA SER A 16 1.88 -25.94 26.00
C SER A 16 1.79 -26.95 24.84
N VAL A 17 1.09 -26.55 23.77
CA VAL A 17 0.96 -27.39 22.57
C VAL A 17 2.03 -26.98 21.57
N PRO A 18 2.87 -27.90 21.06
CA PRO A 18 3.86 -27.59 20.03
C PRO A 18 3.21 -27.02 18.78
N ARG A 19 3.80 -25.95 18.25
CA ARG A 19 3.36 -25.34 17.01
C ARG A 19 3.65 -26.29 15.84
N ARG A 20 2.65 -26.58 14.98
CA ARG A 20 2.79 -27.53 13.86
C ARG A 20 3.88 -27.13 12.88
N ASP A 21 3.98 -25.86 12.57
CA ASP A 21 4.95 -25.27 11.62
C ASP A 21 6.25 -24.81 12.31
N GLY A 22 6.40 -25.06 13.62
CA GLY A 22 7.52 -24.56 14.41
C GLY A 22 8.87 -25.12 13.97
N ILE A 23 8.92 -26.44 13.73
CA ILE A 23 10.15 -27.12 13.32
C ILE A 23 10.64 -26.61 11.97
N ASP A 24 9.74 -26.46 11.00
CA ASP A 24 10.11 -25.99 9.66
C ASP A 24 10.61 -24.55 9.68
N LYS A 25 10.05 -23.71 10.56
CA LYS A 25 10.51 -22.31 10.73
C LYS A 25 11.90 -22.24 11.37
N VAL A 26 12.13 -22.95 12.46
CA VAL A 26 13.43 -22.87 13.17
C VAL A 26 14.56 -23.59 12.43
N THR A 27 14.23 -24.51 11.52
CA THR A 27 15.21 -25.24 10.69
C THR A 27 15.41 -24.61 9.30
N GLY A 28 14.71 -23.51 8.97
CA GLY A 28 14.78 -22.87 7.66
C GLY A 28 14.12 -23.66 6.52
N ARG A 29 13.34 -24.71 6.82
CA ARG A 29 12.61 -25.48 5.80
C ARG A 29 11.30 -24.85 5.38
N ALA A 30 10.73 -23.97 6.21
CA ALA A 30 9.51 -23.24 5.88
C ALA A 30 9.77 -22.33 4.68
N LYS A 31 8.98 -22.49 3.62
CA LYS A 31 9.03 -21.62 2.44
C LYS A 31 7.99 -20.52 2.56
N TYR A 32 8.43 -19.31 2.32
CA TYR A 32 7.58 -18.10 2.23
C TYR A 32 7.46 -17.68 0.76
N THR A 33 6.56 -16.74 0.48
CA THR A 33 6.32 -16.25 -0.89
C THR A 33 7.61 -15.74 -1.55
N ALA A 34 8.48 -15.08 -0.79
CA ALA A 34 9.76 -14.57 -1.29
C ALA A 34 10.78 -15.67 -1.64
N ASP A 35 10.60 -16.90 -1.13
CA ASP A 35 11.50 -18.03 -1.40
C ASP A 35 11.06 -18.87 -2.63
N ILE A 36 9.93 -18.48 -3.24
CA ILE A 36 9.38 -19.19 -4.38
C ILE A 36 10.00 -18.64 -5.66
N THR A 37 10.69 -19.49 -6.40
CA THR A 37 11.25 -19.16 -7.72
C THR A 37 10.70 -20.12 -8.76
N LEU A 38 10.31 -19.58 -9.92
CA LEU A 38 9.82 -20.33 -11.07
C LEU A 38 10.71 -20.06 -12.30
N PRO A 39 10.86 -21.03 -13.21
CA PRO A 39 11.57 -20.78 -14.47
C PRO A 39 10.93 -19.61 -15.24
N GLY A 40 11.74 -18.65 -15.64
CA GLY A 40 11.27 -17.46 -16.36
C GLY A 40 10.53 -16.42 -15.51
N MET A 41 10.55 -16.55 -14.18
CA MET A 41 9.99 -15.54 -13.28
C MET A 41 10.79 -14.24 -13.38
N LEU A 42 10.06 -13.12 -13.46
CA LEU A 42 10.65 -11.80 -13.44
C LEU A 42 10.64 -11.20 -12.03
N TRP A 43 11.59 -10.32 -11.78
CA TRP A 43 11.65 -9.51 -10.57
C TRP A 43 10.98 -8.18 -10.78
N GLY A 44 9.98 -7.88 -9.93
CA GLY A 44 9.25 -6.61 -9.94
C GLY A 44 9.74 -5.69 -8.84
N LYS A 45 10.10 -4.45 -9.19
CA LYS A 45 10.38 -3.38 -8.23
C LYS A 45 9.56 -2.14 -8.55
N SER A 46 9.28 -1.32 -7.54
CA SER A 46 8.53 -0.07 -7.71
C SER A 46 9.31 1.13 -7.22
N LEU A 47 9.32 2.18 -8.04
CA LEU A 47 9.82 3.50 -7.68
C LEU A 47 8.79 4.20 -6.79
N ARG A 48 9.27 4.79 -5.70
CA ARG A 48 8.43 5.44 -4.71
C ARG A 48 8.76 6.92 -4.60
N SER A 49 7.72 7.72 -4.35
CA SER A 49 7.87 9.16 -4.14
C SER A 49 8.66 9.47 -2.86
N PRO A 50 9.61 10.40 -2.90
CA PRO A 50 10.23 10.96 -1.70
C PRO A 50 9.39 12.08 -1.05
N TYR A 51 8.36 12.57 -1.74
CA TYR A 51 7.52 13.68 -1.29
C TYR A 51 6.28 13.22 -0.56
N SER A 52 5.88 13.97 0.45
CA SER A 52 4.64 13.75 1.20
C SER A 52 3.40 14.23 0.44
N HIS A 53 3.54 15.27 -0.40
CA HIS A 53 2.49 15.74 -1.30
C HIS A 53 3.15 16.49 -2.45
N ALA A 54 2.95 16.02 -3.66
CA ALA A 54 3.47 16.66 -4.85
C ALA A 54 2.65 16.32 -6.09
N ARG A 55 2.65 17.22 -7.05
CA ARG A 55 2.16 16.96 -8.41
C ARG A 55 3.27 16.31 -9.22
N ILE A 56 2.94 15.30 -10.00
CA ILE A 56 3.83 14.69 -10.98
C ILE A 56 3.72 15.50 -12.27
N LEU A 57 4.82 16.18 -12.66
CA LEU A 57 4.86 16.98 -13.89
C LEU A 57 5.24 16.13 -15.09
N SER A 58 6.27 15.28 -14.94
CA SER A 58 6.72 14.38 -16.00
C SER A 58 7.36 13.13 -15.42
N ILE A 59 7.31 12.02 -16.17
CA ILE A 59 8.03 10.77 -15.89
C ILE A 59 8.71 10.36 -17.19
N ASP A 60 10.05 10.30 -17.20
CA ASP A 60 10.86 9.80 -18.31
C ASP A 60 11.41 8.40 -17.96
N THR A 61 10.93 7.38 -18.66
CA THR A 61 11.31 5.97 -18.54
C THR A 61 12.28 5.50 -19.60
N THR A 62 12.62 6.36 -20.57
CA THR A 62 13.36 5.98 -21.79
C THR A 62 14.68 5.27 -21.48
N ALA A 63 15.45 5.76 -20.52
CA ALA A 63 16.72 5.14 -20.16
C ALA A 63 16.50 3.78 -19.46
N ALA A 64 15.48 3.65 -18.62
CA ALA A 64 15.15 2.40 -17.92
C ALA A 64 14.68 1.29 -18.86
N GLU A 65 13.89 1.63 -19.87
CA GLU A 65 13.39 0.69 -20.88
C GLU A 65 14.50 0.08 -21.75
N ASN A 66 15.59 0.81 -21.94
CA ASN A 66 16.73 0.37 -22.72
C ASN A 66 17.79 -0.44 -21.94
N VAL A 67 17.57 -0.69 -20.64
CA VAL A 67 18.48 -1.54 -19.85
C VAL A 67 18.34 -3.00 -20.29
N PRO A 68 19.43 -3.67 -20.69
CA PRO A 68 19.37 -5.10 -21.02
C PRO A 68 18.85 -5.93 -19.88
N GLY A 69 17.88 -6.82 -20.16
CA GLY A 69 17.24 -7.66 -19.14
C GLY A 69 16.00 -7.00 -18.46
N VAL A 70 15.61 -5.80 -18.86
CA VAL A 70 14.32 -5.19 -18.52
C VAL A 70 13.26 -5.68 -19.52
N TYR A 71 12.13 -6.11 -19.01
CA TYR A 71 10.99 -6.62 -19.81
C TYR A 71 9.85 -5.63 -19.89
N ALA A 72 9.63 -4.85 -18.84
CA ALA A 72 8.59 -3.84 -18.82
C ALA A 72 8.92 -2.73 -17.82
N VAL A 73 8.53 -1.53 -18.17
CA VAL A 73 8.46 -0.37 -17.28
C VAL A 73 7.04 0.16 -17.35
N LEU A 74 6.40 0.33 -16.21
CA LEU A 74 5.04 0.84 -16.08
C LEU A 74 5.03 2.13 -15.28
N THR A 75 4.22 3.07 -15.71
CA THR A 75 3.95 4.33 -15.02
C THR A 75 2.48 4.42 -14.60
N GLY A 76 2.13 5.43 -13.84
CA GLY A 76 0.73 5.69 -13.49
C GLY A 76 -0.18 5.89 -14.70
N ASN A 77 0.35 6.34 -15.84
CA ASN A 77 -0.45 6.52 -17.06
C ASN A 77 -0.88 5.20 -17.69
N ASP A 78 -0.08 4.14 -17.58
CA ASP A 78 -0.39 2.80 -18.13
C ASP A 78 -1.51 2.12 -17.37
N VAL A 79 -1.71 2.47 -16.10
CA VAL A 79 -2.71 1.91 -15.19
C VAL A 79 -3.68 2.97 -14.66
N ARG A 80 -3.85 4.05 -15.40
CA ARG A 80 -4.67 5.19 -15.00
C ARG A 80 -6.13 4.77 -14.74
N GLY A 81 -6.67 5.24 -13.61
CA GLY A 81 -8.04 4.94 -13.20
C GLY A 81 -8.20 3.60 -12.47
N ILE A 82 -7.15 2.77 -12.40
CA ILE A 82 -7.21 1.55 -11.60
C ILE A 82 -6.90 1.89 -10.14
N LEU A 83 -7.95 1.87 -9.33
CA LEU A 83 -7.89 2.12 -7.90
C LEU A 83 -8.15 0.83 -7.12
N TYR A 84 -7.45 0.67 -6.01
CA TYR A 84 -7.66 -0.42 -5.07
C TYR A 84 -7.82 0.11 -3.65
N GLY A 85 -8.29 -0.72 -2.75
CA GLY A 85 -8.48 -0.42 -1.34
C GLY A 85 -9.40 -1.46 -0.71
N ARG A 86 -9.28 -1.65 0.58
CA ARG A 86 -10.04 -2.69 1.28
C ARG A 86 -11.51 -2.33 1.50
N ARG A 87 -11.79 -1.10 1.85
CA ARG A 87 -13.14 -0.55 2.05
C ARG A 87 -13.44 0.47 0.97
N LEU A 88 -12.63 1.50 0.90
CA LEU A 88 -12.69 2.52 -0.12
C LEU A 88 -11.64 2.22 -1.18
N ARG A 89 -12.00 2.33 -2.46
CA ARG A 89 -11.05 2.23 -3.58
C ARG A 89 -10.54 3.63 -3.91
N ASP A 90 -9.53 4.06 -3.19
CA ASP A 90 -8.96 5.41 -3.22
C ASP A 90 -7.46 5.43 -3.53
N VAL A 91 -6.79 4.27 -3.49
CA VAL A 91 -5.35 4.16 -3.73
C VAL A 91 -5.09 3.77 -5.18
N PRO A 92 -4.36 4.58 -5.96
CA PRO A 92 -3.93 4.20 -7.30
C PRO A 92 -2.91 3.08 -7.25
N VAL A 93 -2.94 2.17 -8.23
CA VAL A 93 -1.92 1.13 -8.39
C VAL A 93 -0.54 1.77 -8.54
N LEU A 94 -0.43 2.79 -9.40
CA LEU A 94 0.67 3.73 -9.53
C LEU A 94 0.09 5.14 -9.63
N ALA A 95 0.67 6.10 -8.92
CA ALA A 95 0.26 7.50 -8.99
C ALA A 95 0.51 8.06 -10.40
N TRP A 96 -0.48 8.76 -10.97
CA TRP A 96 -0.41 9.32 -12.33
C TRP A 96 -0.42 10.85 -12.41
N ASP A 97 -0.88 11.53 -11.36
CA ASP A 97 -1.02 12.97 -11.31
C ASP A 97 -0.43 13.58 -10.04
N HIS A 98 -0.71 12.98 -8.88
CA HIS A 98 -0.26 13.45 -7.58
C HIS A 98 0.23 12.30 -6.74
N VAL A 99 1.22 12.58 -5.88
CA VAL A 99 1.59 11.73 -4.75
C VAL A 99 1.06 12.37 -3.47
N ARG A 100 0.54 11.53 -2.56
CA ARG A 100 -0.22 11.94 -1.37
C ARG A 100 0.45 11.55 -0.07
N PHE A 101 1.51 10.75 -0.15
CA PHE A 101 2.34 10.35 1.00
C PHE A 101 3.73 9.90 0.55
N VAL A 102 4.71 10.01 1.45
CA VAL A 102 6.05 9.49 1.21
C VAL A 102 6.00 7.98 0.99
N GLY A 103 6.59 7.51 -0.11
CA GLY A 103 6.58 6.09 -0.45
C GLY A 103 5.43 5.64 -1.34
N GLU A 104 4.55 6.54 -1.80
CA GLU A 104 3.55 6.22 -2.82
C GLU A 104 4.23 5.76 -4.11
N ARG A 105 3.69 4.71 -4.73
CA ARG A 105 4.30 4.12 -5.93
C ARG A 105 3.99 4.99 -7.15
N VAL A 106 5.02 5.28 -7.96
CA VAL A 106 4.89 6.13 -9.15
C VAL A 106 5.28 5.42 -10.44
N ALA A 107 6.16 4.42 -10.36
CA ALA A 107 6.53 3.58 -11.49
C ALA A 107 6.86 2.16 -11.00
N ALA A 108 6.89 1.20 -11.91
CA ALA A 108 7.30 -0.17 -11.64
C ALA A 108 8.13 -0.72 -12.79
N VAL A 109 9.11 -1.57 -12.47
CA VAL A 109 9.97 -2.25 -13.43
C VAL A 109 9.86 -3.75 -13.22
N ALA A 110 9.81 -4.51 -14.31
CA ALA A 110 9.97 -5.96 -14.32
C ALA A 110 11.22 -6.33 -15.11
N ALA A 111 12.15 -7.09 -14.49
CA ALA A 111 13.43 -7.46 -15.07
C ALA A 111 13.82 -8.91 -14.73
N GLU A 112 14.86 -9.42 -15.36
CA GLU A 112 15.38 -10.79 -15.20
C GLU A 112 15.84 -11.09 -13.76
N ASN A 113 16.37 -10.10 -13.08
CA ASN A 113 16.82 -10.21 -11.70
C ASN A 113 16.64 -8.89 -10.94
N GLU A 114 16.87 -8.95 -9.65
CA GLU A 114 16.66 -7.84 -8.73
C GLU A 114 17.59 -6.65 -9.00
N ASP A 115 18.87 -6.92 -9.34
CA ASP A 115 19.87 -5.88 -9.56
C ASP A 115 19.56 -5.08 -10.84
N ILE A 116 19.16 -5.75 -11.91
CA ILE A 116 18.72 -5.10 -13.15
C ILE A 116 17.47 -4.27 -12.89
N ALA A 117 16.50 -4.80 -12.14
CA ALA A 117 15.29 -4.05 -11.80
C ALA A 117 15.63 -2.77 -11.00
N GLN A 118 16.57 -2.85 -10.07
CA GLN A 118 17.02 -1.69 -9.29
C GLN A 118 17.76 -0.68 -10.17
N ALA A 119 18.71 -1.15 -10.98
CA ALA A 119 19.46 -0.26 -11.89
C ALA A 119 18.54 0.49 -12.86
N ALA A 120 17.51 -0.19 -13.36
CA ALA A 120 16.52 0.45 -14.22
C ALA A 120 15.67 1.49 -13.46
N LEU A 121 15.26 1.20 -12.20
CA LEU A 121 14.53 2.18 -11.38
C LEU A 121 15.34 3.47 -11.17
N ASP A 122 16.65 3.34 -10.96
CA ASP A 122 17.55 4.48 -10.70
C ASP A 122 17.72 5.39 -11.93
N LEU A 123 17.36 4.89 -13.12
CA LEU A 123 17.38 5.65 -14.38
C LEU A 123 16.05 6.36 -14.69
N ILE A 124 14.98 6.05 -13.99
CA ILE A 124 13.70 6.76 -14.19
C ILE A 124 13.82 8.16 -13.60
N LYS A 125 13.50 9.16 -14.41
CA LYS A 125 13.51 10.57 -13.99
C LYS A 125 12.08 11.04 -13.82
N ILE A 126 11.80 11.68 -12.68
CA ILE A 126 10.48 12.24 -12.38
C ILE A 126 10.67 13.70 -11.95
N GLU A 127 9.89 14.57 -12.56
CA GLU A 127 9.79 15.95 -12.16
C GLU A 127 8.55 16.12 -11.28
N TYR A 128 8.75 16.73 -10.10
CA TYR A 128 7.69 16.99 -9.14
C TYR A 128 7.55 18.49 -8.88
N GLU A 129 6.33 18.90 -8.65
CA GLU A 129 6.01 20.19 -8.02
C GLU A 129 5.51 19.90 -6.61
N GLU A 130 6.31 20.27 -5.61
CA GLU A 130 5.95 20.05 -4.21
C GLU A 130 4.73 20.91 -3.81
N LEU A 131 3.79 20.30 -3.11
CA LEU A 131 2.55 20.89 -2.63
C LEU A 131 2.53 20.91 -1.10
N PRO A 132 1.72 21.81 -0.49
CA PRO A 132 1.55 21.84 0.95
C PRO A 132 1.10 20.47 1.49
N SER A 133 1.82 19.98 2.48
CA SER A 133 1.56 18.67 3.11
C SER A 133 0.67 18.85 4.33
N LEU A 134 -0.30 17.95 4.51
CA LEU A 134 -1.13 17.87 5.71
C LEU A 134 -0.65 16.69 6.56
N LEU A 135 0.11 17.00 7.64
CA LEU A 135 0.73 15.99 8.51
C LEU A 135 0.00 15.82 9.84
N ASP A 136 -0.87 16.76 10.19
CA ASP A 136 -1.69 16.72 11.39
C ASP A 136 -3.15 16.41 11.03
N PRO A 137 -3.75 15.33 11.58
CA PRO A 137 -5.12 14.96 11.29
C PRO A 137 -6.15 16.00 11.75
N LEU A 138 -5.89 16.74 12.83
CA LEU A 138 -6.80 17.78 13.30
C LEU A 138 -6.78 18.99 12.37
N GLU A 139 -5.62 19.35 11.84
CA GLU A 139 -5.53 20.39 10.80
C GLU A 139 -6.21 19.94 9.50
N ALA A 140 -6.06 18.66 9.13
CA ALA A 140 -6.70 18.11 7.93
C ALA A 140 -8.24 18.09 8.00
N MET A 141 -8.83 18.06 9.20
CA MET A 141 -10.28 18.08 9.41
C MET A 141 -10.90 19.48 9.27
N LYS A 142 -10.10 20.54 9.25
CA LYS A 142 -10.61 21.92 9.11
C LYS A 142 -11.26 22.11 7.75
N THR A 143 -12.31 22.92 7.70
CA THR A 143 -13.07 23.15 6.47
C THR A 143 -12.25 23.81 5.37
N GLU A 144 -11.29 24.65 5.75
CA GLU A 144 -10.37 25.34 4.84
C GLU A 144 -9.13 24.54 4.46
N ALA A 145 -8.95 23.34 5.03
CA ALA A 145 -7.80 22.51 4.71
C ALA A 145 -7.82 22.07 3.25
N PRO A 146 -6.65 22.03 2.56
CA PRO A 146 -6.56 21.48 1.22
C PRO A 146 -7.06 20.04 1.18
N LEU A 147 -7.81 19.68 0.14
CA LEU A 147 -8.28 18.31 -0.03
C LEU A 147 -7.15 17.42 -0.57
N ILE A 148 -6.86 16.35 0.15
CA ILE A 148 -5.89 15.32 -0.28
C ILE A 148 -6.51 14.48 -1.40
N HIS A 149 -7.82 14.23 -1.34
CA HIS A 149 -8.60 13.48 -2.32
C HIS A 149 -9.77 14.32 -2.86
N PRO A 150 -9.52 15.28 -3.75
CA PRO A 150 -10.58 16.14 -4.29
C PRO A 150 -11.65 15.35 -5.06
N ASP A 151 -11.27 14.23 -5.67
CA ASP A 151 -12.15 13.37 -6.47
C ASP A 151 -12.84 12.28 -5.65
N MET A 152 -12.84 12.38 -4.32
CA MET A 152 -13.35 11.31 -3.43
C MET A 152 -14.79 10.88 -3.72
N LEU A 153 -15.63 11.77 -4.25
CA LEU A 153 -17.01 11.43 -4.60
C LEU A 153 -17.13 10.38 -5.72
N ASN A 154 -16.05 10.19 -6.48
CA ASN A 154 -15.97 9.18 -7.54
C ASN A 154 -15.47 7.82 -7.03
N TYR A 155 -15.08 7.73 -5.75
CA TYR A 155 -14.54 6.50 -5.20
C TYR A 155 -15.65 5.50 -4.86
N VAL A 156 -15.34 4.23 -5.06
CA VAL A 156 -16.26 3.12 -4.76
C VAL A 156 -15.97 2.58 -3.37
N GLY A 157 -17.02 2.34 -2.60
CA GLY A 157 -16.91 1.66 -1.29
C GLY A 157 -17.29 2.52 -0.08
N PHE A 158 -17.80 3.73 -0.27
CA PHE A 158 -18.41 4.47 0.83
C PHE A 158 -19.67 3.76 1.33
N PRO A 159 -19.86 3.66 2.66
CA PRO A 159 -21.14 3.19 3.23
C PRO A 159 -22.29 4.12 2.84
N GLU A 160 -22.06 5.42 2.90
CA GLU A 160 -22.94 6.50 2.45
C GLU A 160 -22.06 7.49 1.69
N THR A 161 -22.46 7.82 0.46
CA THR A 161 -21.71 8.80 -0.35
C THR A 161 -21.79 10.19 0.32
N PRO A 162 -20.66 10.81 0.67
CA PRO A 162 -20.69 12.11 1.29
C PRO A 162 -21.25 13.17 0.32
N GLU A 163 -21.94 14.20 0.87
CA GLU A 163 -22.53 15.28 0.06
C GLU A 163 -21.46 16.17 -0.59
N ARG A 164 -20.29 16.25 0.01
CA ARG A 164 -19.17 17.08 -0.47
C ARG A 164 -17.83 16.40 -0.17
N PRO A 165 -16.77 16.70 -0.94
CA PRO A 165 -15.43 16.24 -0.64
C PRO A 165 -14.96 16.73 0.74
N SER A 166 -14.25 15.85 1.47
CA SER A 166 -13.69 16.12 2.79
C SER A 166 -12.45 15.28 3.02
N ASN A 167 -11.54 15.70 3.90
CA ASN A 167 -10.45 14.86 4.38
C ASN A 167 -10.90 13.90 5.49
N VAL A 168 -12.17 13.95 5.92
CA VAL A 168 -12.76 12.99 6.86
C VAL A 168 -13.39 11.85 6.06
N PHE A 169 -12.80 10.67 6.19
CA PHE A 169 -13.26 9.46 5.48
C PHE A 169 -14.53 8.87 6.11
N VAL A 170 -14.56 8.77 7.42
CA VAL A 170 -15.66 8.19 8.19
C VAL A 170 -15.72 8.83 9.56
N GLN A 171 -16.92 8.97 10.08
CA GLN A 171 -17.16 9.38 11.45
C GLN A 171 -18.07 8.36 12.09
N ASP A 172 -17.56 7.67 13.13
CA ASP A 172 -18.32 6.72 13.94
C ASP A 172 -18.57 7.30 15.34
N ILE A 173 -19.77 7.12 15.83
CA ILE A 173 -20.15 7.54 17.18
C ILE A 173 -20.41 6.28 18.00
N TYR A 174 -19.64 6.11 19.06
CA TYR A 174 -19.79 5.00 20.01
C TYR A 174 -20.34 5.54 21.33
N GLY A 175 -21.43 4.94 21.80
CA GLY A 175 -22.04 5.27 23.09
C GLY A 175 -22.34 3.99 23.88
N LYS A 176 -22.28 4.08 25.20
CA LYS A 176 -22.73 3.04 26.13
C LYS A 176 -23.46 3.70 27.32
N GLY A 177 -24.72 3.34 27.52
CA GLY A 177 -25.61 3.94 28.50
C GLY A 177 -26.48 5.05 27.90
N ASP A 178 -27.41 5.54 28.69
CA ASP A 178 -28.35 6.62 28.35
C ASP A 178 -27.66 7.98 28.43
#